data_67f5f550e7dca711b67719d5944f325d
#
_entry.id   67f5f550e7dca711b67719d5944f325d
#
_cell.length_a   1.000
_cell.length_b   1.000
_cell.length_c   1.000
_cell.angle_alpha   90.00
_cell.angle_beta   90.00
_cell.angle_gamma   90.00
#
_symmetry.space_group_name_H-M   'P 1'
#
loop_
_entity.id
_entity.type
_entity.pdbx_description
1 polymer ?
#
loop_
_entity_poly.entity_id
_entity_poly.type
_entity_poly.pdbx_seq_one_letter_code
_entity_poly.pdbx_strand_id
1 'polypeptide(L)'
;KDGEDGVTPQLKIENDYWYVSYDNGASWTQLGKATGDDGENGKDGKDGKDGDSFFKAVRQDDKNVYFDLADGTTITVPLATSNPLYRLQSISYVPLYNDGKALVEFTTPEDSFVVMDFELAPKDVATEIAQKWNTILNMKAVNVTTRATSFVNMEILSCTADAANGIITVKASGKNLSDSFFNGEQHMSARIELADENFNHKAEYVPIITVNHLSDTPSTPVAPSKPQPKDNEIIYKSQYDEVVEPKKNTSFGANIVSNVYEDGYG
;
A
#
# COMPACT_ATOMS: atom_id res chain seq x y z
N LYS A 1 3.12 -19.02 15.20
CA LYS A 1 4.26 -18.83 14.28
C LYS A 1 3.70 -18.19 13.04
N ASP A 2 4.02 -16.95 12.79
CA ASP A 2 3.71 -16.31 11.54
C ASP A 2 4.57 -16.99 10.47
N GLY A 3 3.94 -17.41 9.36
CA GLY A 3 4.66 -17.97 8.25
C GLY A 3 5.53 -16.90 7.60
N GLU A 4 6.69 -17.30 7.10
CA GLU A 4 7.53 -16.40 6.31
C GLU A 4 6.78 -16.00 5.02
N ASP A 5 6.93 -14.75 4.62
CA ASP A 5 6.34 -14.25 3.38
C ASP A 5 6.86 -15.06 2.20
N GLY A 6 5.93 -15.49 1.35
CA GLY A 6 6.29 -16.26 0.16
C GLY A 6 7.11 -15.41 -0.82
N VAL A 7 8.23 -15.95 -1.28
CA VAL A 7 9.06 -15.28 -2.28
C VAL A 7 8.51 -15.55 -3.67
N THR A 8 8.24 -14.50 -4.44
CA THR A 8 7.86 -14.65 -5.84
C THR A 8 9.05 -15.10 -6.67
N PRO A 9 8.95 -16.21 -7.40
CA PRO A 9 10.03 -16.66 -8.26
C PRO A 9 10.38 -15.64 -9.33
N GLN A 10 11.67 -15.40 -9.51
CA GLN A 10 12.19 -14.57 -10.61
C GLN A 10 12.71 -15.47 -11.71
N LEU A 11 12.45 -15.10 -12.96
CA LEU A 11 12.96 -15.80 -14.12
C LEU A 11 13.93 -14.91 -14.91
N LYS A 12 15.01 -15.48 -15.41
CA LYS A 12 15.89 -14.82 -16.37
C LYS A 12 16.35 -15.80 -17.44
N ILE A 13 16.79 -15.24 -18.57
CA ILE A 13 17.51 -15.99 -19.59
C ILE A 13 18.96 -15.51 -19.56
N GLU A 14 19.88 -16.44 -19.52
CA GLU A 14 21.30 -16.17 -19.58
C GLU A 14 22.00 -17.30 -20.35
N ASN A 15 22.82 -16.96 -21.33
CA ASN A 15 23.50 -17.93 -22.19
C ASN A 15 22.57 -18.99 -22.80
N ASP A 16 21.41 -18.57 -23.28
CA ASP A 16 20.37 -19.39 -23.89
C ASP A 16 19.70 -20.43 -22.96
N TYR A 17 19.84 -20.26 -21.66
CA TYR A 17 19.16 -21.09 -20.66
C TYR A 17 18.24 -20.25 -19.78
N TRP A 18 17.13 -20.87 -19.39
CA TRP A 18 16.26 -20.38 -18.35
C TRP A 18 16.85 -20.65 -16.97
N TYR A 19 16.74 -19.65 -16.10
CA TYR A 19 17.07 -19.76 -14.68
C TYR A 19 15.89 -19.26 -13.85
N VAL A 20 15.67 -19.90 -12.68
CA VAL A 20 14.71 -19.46 -11.67
C VAL A 20 15.44 -19.17 -10.36
N SER A 21 15.02 -18.12 -9.71
CA SER A 21 15.42 -17.78 -8.35
C SER A 21 14.20 -17.75 -7.45
N TYR A 22 14.32 -18.38 -6.27
CA TYR A 22 13.29 -18.37 -5.23
C TYR A 22 13.71 -17.54 -4.00
N ASP A 23 14.81 -16.78 -4.11
CA ASP A 23 15.44 -16.01 -3.02
C ASP A 23 15.77 -14.58 -3.45
N ASN A 24 14.89 -13.96 -4.24
CA ASN A 24 15.03 -12.60 -4.76
C ASN A 24 16.29 -12.36 -5.58
N GLY A 25 16.79 -13.39 -6.26
CA GLY A 25 17.97 -13.28 -7.14
C GLY A 25 19.29 -13.60 -6.45
N ALA A 26 19.30 -14.01 -5.20
CA ALA A 26 20.51 -14.36 -4.47
C ALA A 26 21.14 -15.66 -4.99
N SER A 27 20.32 -16.63 -5.39
CA SER A 27 20.74 -17.85 -6.08
C SER A 27 19.87 -18.14 -7.29
N TRP A 28 20.44 -18.86 -8.28
CA TRP A 28 19.75 -19.17 -9.52
C TRP A 28 19.91 -20.64 -9.86
N THR A 29 18.80 -21.29 -10.14
CA THR A 29 18.77 -22.68 -10.60
C THR A 29 18.50 -22.69 -12.09
N GLN A 30 19.35 -23.38 -12.85
CA GLN A 30 19.16 -23.58 -14.28
C GLN A 30 18.00 -24.54 -14.50
N LEU A 31 17.05 -24.16 -15.34
CA LEU A 31 15.88 -24.98 -15.68
C LEU A 31 16.06 -25.75 -16.98
N GLY A 32 16.50 -25.08 -18.04
CA GLY A 32 16.67 -25.68 -19.35
C GLY A 32 16.93 -24.63 -20.42
N LYS A 33 17.08 -25.04 -21.68
CA LYS A 33 17.28 -24.14 -22.78
C LYS A 33 16.08 -23.23 -23.00
N ALA A 34 16.32 -21.94 -23.23
CA ALA A 34 15.29 -20.96 -23.54
C ALA A 34 14.84 -21.00 -25.01
N THR A 35 15.69 -21.55 -25.84
CA THR A 35 15.40 -21.79 -27.26
C THR A 35 15.46 -23.28 -27.55
N GLY A 36 14.66 -23.75 -28.48
CA GLY A 36 14.82 -25.10 -29.00
C GLY A 36 16.20 -25.29 -29.63
N ASP A 37 16.67 -26.51 -29.70
CA ASP A 37 17.87 -26.82 -30.47
C ASP A 37 17.66 -26.43 -31.93
N ASP A 38 18.70 -25.87 -32.56
CA ASP A 38 18.65 -25.60 -33.97
C ASP A 38 18.35 -26.91 -34.68
N GLY A 39 17.32 -26.90 -35.54
CA GLY A 39 16.95 -28.07 -36.30
C GLY A 39 18.14 -28.58 -37.08
N GLU A 40 18.33 -29.91 -37.14
CA GLU A 40 19.36 -30.48 -37.95
C GLU A 40 19.19 -30.02 -39.40
N ASN A 41 20.30 -29.58 -40.02
CA ASN A 41 20.30 -29.20 -41.43
C ASN A 41 19.65 -30.33 -42.24
N GLY A 42 18.53 -30.01 -42.87
CA GLY A 42 17.74 -30.99 -43.60
C GLY A 42 18.57 -31.72 -44.64
N LYS A 43 18.54 -32.99 -44.58
CA LYS A 43 18.81 -33.85 -45.73
C LYS A 43 17.53 -33.81 -46.55
N ASP A 44 17.61 -33.19 -47.72
CA ASP A 44 16.59 -33.14 -48.73
C ASP A 44 15.14 -33.28 -48.25
N GLY A 45 14.55 -32.13 -47.86
CA GLY A 45 13.10 -32.00 -47.82
C GLY A 45 12.35 -32.70 -46.69
N LYS A 46 13.00 -33.04 -45.60
CA LYS A 46 12.30 -33.39 -44.37
C LYS A 46 12.19 -32.16 -43.51
N ASP A 47 10.96 -31.82 -43.07
CA ASP A 47 10.73 -30.81 -42.08
C ASP A 47 11.61 -31.08 -40.87
N GLY A 48 12.35 -30.05 -40.41
CA GLY A 48 13.16 -30.15 -39.20
C GLY A 48 12.25 -30.58 -38.04
N LYS A 49 12.79 -31.35 -37.12
CA LYS A 49 12.10 -31.61 -35.86
C LYS A 49 11.98 -30.28 -35.12
N ASP A 50 10.79 -30.00 -34.62
CA ASP A 50 10.63 -28.91 -33.70
C ASP A 50 11.62 -29.09 -32.56
N GLY A 51 12.38 -28.05 -32.25
CA GLY A 51 13.32 -28.11 -31.14
C GLY A 51 12.65 -28.50 -29.85
N ASP A 52 13.38 -29.21 -29.01
CA ASP A 52 12.84 -29.59 -27.70
C ASP A 52 12.58 -28.34 -26.88
N SER A 53 11.32 -27.96 -26.75
CA SER A 53 10.92 -26.85 -25.90
C SER A 53 10.88 -27.31 -24.45
N PHE A 54 11.52 -26.59 -23.58
CA PHE A 54 11.41 -26.82 -22.14
C PHE A 54 9.96 -26.67 -21.65
N PHE A 55 9.22 -25.75 -22.25
CA PHE A 55 7.81 -25.56 -21.97
C PHE A 55 6.93 -26.31 -22.96
N LYS A 56 6.04 -27.13 -22.44
CA LYS A 56 5.01 -27.80 -23.22
C LYS A 56 3.85 -26.86 -23.55
N ALA A 57 3.49 -26.00 -22.62
CA ALA A 57 2.46 -24.99 -22.76
C ALA A 57 2.68 -23.83 -21.79
N VAL A 58 2.20 -22.65 -22.18
CA VAL A 58 2.04 -21.51 -21.29
C VAL A 58 0.55 -21.15 -21.31
N ARG A 59 -0.05 -21.09 -20.15
CA ARG A 59 -1.46 -20.75 -19.97
C ARG A 59 -1.59 -19.76 -18.82
N GLN A 60 -2.68 -19.02 -18.80
CA GLN A 60 -2.93 -17.96 -17.84
C GLN A 60 -4.38 -17.98 -17.41
N ASP A 61 -4.63 -17.70 -16.17
CA ASP A 61 -5.95 -17.33 -15.64
C ASP A 61 -5.90 -15.91 -15.06
N ASP A 62 -6.92 -15.52 -14.31
CA ASP A 62 -7.02 -14.20 -13.71
C ASP A 62 -6.00 -13.94 -12.59
N LYS A 63 -5.38 -14.97 -12.06
CA LYS A 63 -4.49 -14.90 -10.90
C LYS A 63 -3.05 -15.31 -11.21
N ASN A 64 -2.84 -16.22 -12.17
CA ASN A 64 -1.54 -16.85 -12.37
C ASN A 64 -1.21 -17.06 -13.84
N VAL A 65 0.08 -17.10 -14.12
CA VAL A 65 0.65 -17.70 -15.34
C VAL A 65 1.20 -19.07 -14.98
N TYR A 66 0.88 -20.07 -15.79
CA TYR A 66 1.33 -21.43 -15.62
C TYR A 66 2.26 -21.79 -16.76
N PHE A 67 3.44 -22.29 -16.42
CA PHE A 67 4.40 -22.84 -17.36
C PHE A 67 4.38 -24.37 -17.20
N ASP A 68 3.71 -25.06 -18.10
CA ASP A 68 3.68 -26.52 -18.10
C ASP A 68 4.96 -27.02 -18.78
N LEU A 69 5.78 -27.76 -18.04
CA LEU A 69 7.07 -28.24 -18.49
C LEU A 69 6.96 -29.54 -19.26
N ALA A 70 7.97 -29.89 -20.06
CA ALA A 70 8.00 -31.10 -20.83
C ALA A 70 7.99 -32.37 -19.96
N ASP A 71 8.51 -32.28 -18.74
CA ASP A 71 8.56 -33.37 -17.76
C ASP A 71 7.22 -33.60 -17.03
N GLY A 72 6.20 -32.80 -17.32
CA GLY A 72 4.88 -32.88 -16.70
C GLY A 72 4.72 -32.07 -15.43
N THR A 73 5.74 -31.33 -14.99
CA THR A 73 5.63 -30.39 -13.87
C THR A 73 5.03 -29.08 -14.35
N THR A 74 4.49 -28.27 -13.43
CA THR A 74 3.95 -26.94 -13.72
C THR A 74 4.58 -25.92 -12.78
N ILE A 75 5.15 -24.86 -13.34
CA ILE A 75 5.58 -23.69 -12.57
C ILE A 75 4.41 -22.71 -12.57
N THR A 76 3.99 -22.28 -11.39
CA THR A 76 2.93 -21.27 -11.22
C THR A 76 3.55 -19.96 -10.79
N VAL A 77 3.28 -18.91 -11.55
CA VAL A 77 3.74 -17.54 -11.25
C VAL A 77 2.53 -16.64 -11.04
N PRO A 78 2.34 -16.06 -9.86
CA PRO A 78 1.24 -15.15 -9.61
C PRO A 78 1.32 -13.91 -10.50
N LEU A 79 0.16 -13.47 -11.02
CA LEU A 79 0.08 -12.20 -11.73
C LEU A 79 0.13 -11.05 -10.72
N ALA A 80 1.26 -10.40 -10.63
CA ALA A 80 1.48 -9.27 -9.72
C ALA A 80 0.51 -8.09 -9.95
N THR A 81 -0.03 -7.99 -11.16
CA THR A 81 -0.95 -6.91 -11.53
C THR A 81 -2.39 -7.11 -11.05
N SER A 82 -2.78 -8.32 -10.67
CA SER A 82 -4.16 -8.63 -10.29
C SER A 82 -4.45 -8.45 -8.80
N ASN A 83 -3.43 -8.40 -7.97
CA ASN A 83 -3.59 -8.23 -6.52
C ASN A 83 -2.84 -6.98 -6.03
N PRO A 84 -3.57 -5.91 -5.65
CA PRO A 84 -2.93 -4.69 -5.16
C PRO A 84 -2.14 -4.92 -3.87
N LEU A 85 -2.50 -5.92 -3.06
CA LEU A 85 -1.80 -6.21 -1.81
C LEU A 85 -0.40 -6.78 -2.05
N TYR A 86 -0.18 -7.48 -3.16
CA TYR A 86 1.16 -7.92 -3.54
C TYR A 86 2.12 -6.75 -3.80
N ARG A 87 1.60 -5.66 -4.37
CA ARG A 87 2.39 -4.46 -4.68
C ARG A 87 2.51 -3.49 -3.52
N LEU A 88 1.65 -3.62 -2.51
CA LEU A 88 1.62 -2.71 -1.37
C LEU A 88 2.86 -2.90 -0.50
N GLN A 89 3.59 -1.81 -0.29
CA GLN A 89 4.83 -1.78 0.48
C GLN A 89 4.65 -1.16 1.86
N SER A 90 3.82 -0.11 1.95
CA SER A 90 3.55 0.56 3.23
C SER A 90 2.17 1.18 3.27
N ILE A 91 1.69 1.35 4.50
CA ILE A 91 0.45 2.05 4.85
C ILE A 91 0.80 3.02 5.96
N SER A 92 0.60 4.30 5.73
CA SER A 92 0.88 5.34 6.72
C SER A 92 -0.35 6.18 6.98
N TYR A 93 -0.69 6.40 8.23
CA TYR A 93 -1.78 7.29 8.61
C TYR A 93 -1.43 8.74 8.27
N VAL A 94 -2.36 9.45 7.66
CA VAL A 94 -2.24 10.88 7.37
C VAL A 94 -3.11 11.63 8.37
N PRO A 95 -2.53 12.33 9.35
CA PRO A 95 -3.30 13.00 10.37
C PRO A 95 -4.17 14.11 9.80
N LEU A 96 -5.45 14.11 10.15
CA LEU A 96 -6.36 15.20 9.86
C LEU A 96 -6.26 16.34 10.90
N TYR A 97 -5.64 16.06 12.04
CA TYR A 97 -5.47 17.00 13.15
C TYR A 97 -4.01 17.03 13.61
N ASN A 98 -3.56 18.18 14.10
CA ASN A 98 -2.15 18.41 14.47
C ASN A 98 -1.63 17.52 15.60
N ASP A 99 -2.49 16.97 16.42
CA ASP A 99 -2.12 16.06 17.51
C ASP A 99 -1.99 14.58 17.08
N GLY A 100 -2.22 14.32 15.79
CA GLY A 100 -2.08 12.97 15.23
C GLY A 100 -3.18 12.00 15.59
N LYS A 101 -4.23 12.46 16.29
CA LYS A 101 -5.36 11.63 16.67
C LYS A 101 -6.46 11.67 15.62
N ALA A 102 -7.32 10.67 15.59
CA ALA A 102 -8.53 10.68 14.76
C ALA A 102 -9.76 10.94 15.62
N LEU A 103 -10.64 11.81 15.12
CA LEU A 103 -11.84 12.19 15.82
C LEU A 103 -13.01 11.27 15.48
N VAL A 104 -13.64 10.70 16.49
CA VAL A 104 -14.91 9.99 16.37
C VAL A 104 -16.02 11.00 16.53
N GLU A 105 -16.74 11.24 15.44
CA GLU A 105 -17.92 12.09 15.43
C GLU A 105 -19.14 11.27 15.85
N PHE A 106 -19.98 11.84 16.70
CA PHE A 106 -21.19 11.16 17.16
C PHE A 106 -22.23 12.15 17.73
N THR A 107 -23.50 11.80 17.59
CA THR A 107 -24.59 12.34 18.36
C THR A 107 -25.03 11.28 19.37
N THR A 108 -25.09 10.05 18.93
CA THR A 108 -25.28 8.85 19.74
C THR A 108 -24.21 7.81 19.37
N PRO A 109 -23.91 6.83 20.23
CA PRO A 109 -22.99 5.75 19.87
C PRO A 109 -23.35 5.03 18.56
N GLU A 110 -24.63 4.87 18.29
CA GLU A 110 -25.13 4.16 17.09
C GLU A 110 -24.86 4.90 15.78
N ASP A 111 -24.82 6.23 15.80
CA ASP A 111 -24.57 7.06 14.63
C ASP A 111 -23.10 7.52 14.53
N SER A 112 -22.27 7.02 15.42
CA SER A 112 -20.87 7.42 15.48
C SER A 112 -20.06 6.91 14.30
N PHE A 113 -19.11 7.72 13.86
CA PHE A 113 -18.15 7.33 12.85
C PHE A 113 -16.81 8.04 13.02
N VAL A 114 -15.80 7.45 12.42
CA VAL A 114 -14.47 8.05 12.27
C VAL A 114 -14.07 8.08 10.81
N VAL A 115 -13.41 9.15 10.39
CA VAL A 115 -12.80 9.25 9.07
C VAL A 115 -11.30 9.29 9.25
N MET A 116 -10.59 8.47 8.51
CA MET A 116 -9.13 8.37 8.57
C MET A 116 -8.56 8.24 7.17
N ASP A 117 -7.50 9.02 6.92
CA ASP A 117 -6.76 8.97 5.67
C ASP A 117 -5.49 8.16 5.84
N PHE A 118 -5.18 7.35 4.84
CA PHE A 118 -3.96 6.54 4.81
C PHE A 118 -3.27 6.70 3.45
N GLU A 119 -2.00 7.08 3.50
CA GLU A 119 -1.13 7.08 2.33
C GLU A 119 -0.60 5.68 2.09
N LEU A 120 -0.66 5.24 0.85
CA LEU A 120 -0.21 3.93 0.39
C LEU A 120 1.01 4.07 -0.51
N ALA A 121 1.95 3.18 -0.37
CA ALA A 121 3.06 3.08 -1.29
C ALA A 121 3.11 1.67 -1.91
N PRO A 122 3.22 1.58 -3.25
CA PRO A 122 3.18 2.67 -4.23
C PRO A 122 1.77 3.27 -4.37
N LYS A 123 1.70 4.51 -4.85
CA LYS A 123 0.44 5.29 -4.91
C LYS A 123 -0.63 4.69 -5.81
N ASP A 124 -0.21 4.02 -6.86
CA ASP A 124 -1.10 3.44 -7.88
C ASP A 124 -2.02 2.33 -7.34
N VAL A 125 -1.70 1.73 -6.20
CA VAL A 125 -2.56 0.71 -5.59
C VAL A 125 -3.82 1.28 -4.93
N ALA A 126 -3.84 2.57 -4.61
CA ALA A 126 -4.92 3.18 -3.83
C ALA A 126 -6.30 3.00 -4.49
N THR A 127 -6.38 3.22 -5.79
CA THR A 127 -7.65 3.07 -6.54
C THR A 127 -8.15 1.63 -6.50
N GLU A 128 -7.28 0.66 -6.72
CA GLU A 128 -7.65 -0.74 -6.73
C GLU A 128 -8.07 -1.22 -5.34
N ILE A 129 -7.37 -0.77 -4.29
CA ILE A 129 -7.72 -1.07 -2.90
C ILE A 129 -9.08 -0.48 -2.57
N ALA A 130 -9.33 0.78 -2.94
CA ALA A 130 -10.62 1.41 -2.71
C ALA A 130 -11.77 0.74 -3.50
N GLN A 131 -11.50 0.13 -4.63
CA GLN A 131 -12.51 -0.64 -5.37
C GLN A 131 -12.83 -2.00 -4.74
N LYS A 132 -11.88 -2.58 -4.03
CA LYS A 132 -11.98 -3.92 -3.42
C LYS A 132 -12.15 -3.87 -1.89
N TRP A 133 -12.34 -2.69 -1.32
CA TRP A 133 -12.29 -2.49 0.13
C TRP A 133 -13.17 -3.45 0.92
N ASN A 134 -14.36 -3.75 0.44
CA ASN A 134 -15.32 -4.61 1.12
C ASN A 134 -14.88 -6.08 1.28
N THR A 135 -13.83 -6.48 0.58
CA THR A 135 -13.29 -7.85 0.65
C THR A 135 -11.92 -7.93 1.31
N ILE A 136 -11.16 -6.83 1.30
CA ILE A 136 -9.77 -6.85 1.76
C ILE A 136 -9.47 -5.91 2.93
N LEU A 137 -10.34 -4.94 3.20
CA LEU A 137 -10.11 -3.92 4.22
C LEU A 137 -10.88 -4.22 5.48
N ASN A 138 -10.17 -4.25 6.60
CA ASN A 138 -10.74 -4.38 7.93
C ASN A 138 -10.26 -3.23 8.80
N MET A 139 -11.06 -2.84 9.78
CA MET A 139 -10.66 -1.87 10.79
C MET A 139 -10.88 -2.42 12.18
N LYS A 140 -9.87 -2.26 13.03
CA LYS A 140 -9.89 -2.75 14.40
C LYS A 140 -9.51 -1.66 15.37
N ALA A 141 -10.20 -1.61 16.49
CA ALA A 141 -9.87 -0.76 17.62
C ALA A 141 -9.46 -1.60 18.84
N VAL A 142 -8.52 -1.10 19.61
CA VAL A 142 -8.05 -1.73 20.85
C VAL A 142 -8.10 -0.74 22.01
N ASN A 143 -8.38 -1.26 23.18
CA ASN A 143 -8.26 -0.50 24.41
C ASN A 143 -6.80 -0.44 24.84
N VAL A 144 -6.25 0.76 24.90
CA VAL A 144 -4.85 0.96 25.30
C VAL A 144 -4.65 1.10 26.80
N THR A 145 -5.74 1.35 27.55
CA THR A 145 -5.69 1.53 29.00
C THR A 145 -5.41 0.22 29.74
N THR A 146 -6.03 -0.85 29.29
CA THR A 146 -5.97 -2.14 30.00
C THR A 146 -4.93 -3.11 29.48
N ARG A 147 -4.20 -2.77 28.42
CA ARG A 147 -3.34 -3.71 27.69
C ARG A 147 -4.08 -5.00 27.28
N ALA A 148 -5.39 -4.89 27.11
CA ALA A 148 -6.19 -6.02 26.72
C ALA A 148 -5.82 -6.47 25.31
N THR A 149 -5.73 -7.76 25.11
CA THR A 149 -5.48 -8.37 23.79
C THR A 149 -6.76 -8.44 22.94
N SER A 150 -7.89 -8.06 23.50
CA SER A 150 -9.15 -8.02 22.79
C SER A 150 -9.27 -6.77 21.93
N PHE A 151 -9.70 -6.95 20.70
CA PHE A 151 -9.99 -5.87 19.77
C PHE A 151 -11.47 -5.83 19.40
N VAL A 152 -11.93 -4.66 19.00
CA VAL A 152 -13.27 -4.43 18.50
C VAL A 152 -13.17 -4.25 16.98
N ASN A 153 -13.95 -5.02 16.23
CA ASN A 153 -14.08 -4.80 14.80
C ASN A 153 -15.01 -3.61 14.55
N MET A 154 -14.51 -2.66 13.78
CA MET A 154 -15.31 -1.51 13.34
C MET A 154 -15.83 -1.78 11.94
N GLU A 155 -17.13 -1.53 11.73
CA GLU A 155 -17.74 -1.69 10.42
C GLU A 155 -17.28 -0.56 9.49
N ILE A 156 -16.74 -0.90 8.34
CA ILE A 156 -16.34 0.09 7.34
C ILE A 156 -17.59 0.48 6.55
N LEU A 157 -17.85 1.77 6.49
CA LEU A 157 -18.99 2.34 5.80
C LEU A 157 -18.66 2.75 4.36
N SER A 158 -17.44 3.20 4.14
CA SER A 158 -16.94 3.56 2.81
C SER A 158 -15.42 3.61 2.78
N CYS A 159 -14.89 3.43 1.58
CA CYS A 159 -13.48 3.69 1.27
C CYS A 159 -13.41 4.36 -0.09
N THR A 160 -12.75 5.50 -0.16
CA THR A 160 -12.51 6.25 -1.40
C THR A 160 -11.02 6.45 -1.61
N ALA A 161 -10.61 6.74 -2.84
CA ALA A 161 -9.21 6.96 -3.16
C ALA A 161 -8.98 8.33 -3.80
N ASP A 162 -7.92 9.00 -3.34
CA ASP A 162 -7.24 10.05 -4.08
C ASP A 162 -6.05 9.42 -4.80
N ALA A 163 -6.26 9.10 -6.08
CA ALA A 163 -5.26 8.43 -6.89
C ALA A 163 -3.99 9.27 -7.13
N ALA A 164 -4.12 10.60 -7.14
CA ALA A 164 -3.00 11.50 -7.39
C ALA A 164 -2.00 11.48 -6.23
N ASN A 165 -2.52 11.38 -5.01
CA ASN A 165 -1.71 11.38 -3.80
C ASN A 165 -1.46 9.98 -3.23
N GLY A 166 -2.16 8.96 -3.74
CA GLY A 166 -2.04 7.60 -3.23
C GLY A 166 -2.71 7.43 -1.87
N ILE A 167 -3.73 8.23 -1.58
CA ILE A 167 -4.42 8.22 -0.30
C ILE A 167 -5.74 7.47 -0.43
N ILE A 168 -6.04 6.64 0.55
CA ILE A 168 -7.38 6.12 0.77
C ILE A 168 -8.01 6.79 1.98
N THR A 169 -9.25 7.23 1.84
CA THR A 169 -10.07 7.75 2.94
C THR A 169 -11.04 6.68 3.38
N VAL A 170 -10.91 6.25 4.62
CA VAL A 170 -11.73 5.20 5.22
C VAL A 170 -12.69 5.81 6.22
N LYS A 171 -13.99 5.57 6.03
CA LYS A 171 -15.02 5.91 7.00
C LYS A 171 -15.51 4.64 7.68
N ALA A 172 -15.43 4.59 8.98
CA ALA A 172 -15.88 3.44 9.77
C ALA A 172 -16.81 3.83 10.89
N SER A 173 -17.77 2.95 11.20
CA SER A 173 -18.72 3.12 12.29
C SER A 173 -18.05 2.89 13.64
N GLY A 174 -18.35 3.73 14.60
CA GLY A 174 -17.96 3.57 15.99
C GLY A 174 -18.97 2.83 16.87
N LYS A 175 -20.08 2.37 16.34
CA LYS A 175 -21.20 1.76 17.11
C LYS A 175 -20.79 0.57 18.00
N ASN A 176 -19.70 -0.10 17.65
CA ASN A 176 -19.18 -1.23 18.43
C ASN A 176 -18.18 -0.80 19.51
N LEU A 177 -17.85 0.49 19.60
CA LEU A 177 -17.01 1.01 20.67
C LEU A 177 -17.83 1.05 21.98
N SER A 178 -17.13 0.93 23.12
CA SER A 178 -17.80 0.85 24.42
C SER A 178 -18.37 2.20 24.87
N ASP A 179 -19.40 2.16 25.69
CA ASP A 179 -19.94 3.37 26.34
C ASP A 179 -18.87 4.10 27.14
N SER A 180 -17.96 3.38 27.77
CA SER A 180 -16.81 3.97 28.50
C SER A 180 -15.88 4.78 27.61
N PHE A 181 -15.78 4.43 26.31
CA PHE A 181 -15.06 5.26 25.35
C PHE A 181 -15.79 6.58 25.09
N PHE A 182 -17.10 6.53 24.86
CA PHE A 182 -17.90 7.73 24.62
C PHE A 182 -18.02 8.65 25.84
N ASN A 183 -17.97 8.07 27.04
CA ASN A 183 -17.99 8.81 28.29
C ASN A 183 -16.62 9.34 28.75
N GLY A 184 -15.56 9.01 28.03
CA GLY A 184 -14.25 9.50 28.37
C GLY A 184 -13.44 8.69 29.35
N GLU A 185 -13.91 7.55 29.73
CA GLU A 185 -13.25 6.69 30.71
C GLU A 185 -12.21 5.75 30.09
N GLN A 186 -12.30 5.57 28.79
CA GLN A 186 -11.49 4.58 28.10
C GLN A 186 -10.77 5.19 26.89
N HIS A 187 -9.47 4.90 26.79
CA HIS A 187 -8.68 5.29 25.64
C HIS A 187 -8.58 4.15 24.63
N MET A 188 -8.84 4.49 23.38
CA MET A 188 -8.83 3.53 22.28
C MET A 188 -7.85 3.98 21.19
N SER A 189 -7.33 3.01 20.46
CA SER A 189 -6.59 3.26 19.22
C SER A 189 -7.12 2.34 18.14
N ALA A 190 -7.19 2.84 16.93
CA ALA A 190 -7.66 2.09 15.77
C ALA A 190 -6.61 1.98 14.68
N ARG A 191 -6.72 0.95 13.86
CA ARG A 191 -5.91 0.79 12.66
C ARG A 191 -6.69 0.08 11.57
N ILE A 192 -6.26 0.24 10.34
CA ILE A 192 -6.71 -0.60 9.24
C ILE A 192 -5.78 -1.79 9.04
N GLU A 193 -6.36 -2.86 8.51
CA GLU A 193 -5.66 -4.04 8.05
C GLU A 193 -6.14 -4.35 6.63
N LEU A 194 -5.20 -4.48 5.70
CA LEU A 194 -5.46 -4.87 4.33
C LEU A 194 -5.00 -6.31 4.15
N ALA A 195 -5.93 -7.23 4.02
CA ALA A 195 -5.63 -8.65 4.05
C ALA A 195 -6.47 -9.45 3.05
N ASP A 196 -5.87 -10.49 2.52
CA ASP A 196 -6.53 -11.56 1.79
C ASP A 196 -5.96 -12.92 2.23
N GLU A 197 -6.14 -13.94 1.43
CA GLU A 197 -5.64 -15.30 1.72
C GLU A 197 -4.11 -15.39 1.77
N ASN A 198 -3.39 -14.46 1.11
CA ASN A 198 -1.95 -14.50 0.94
C ASN A 198 -1.21 -13.37 1.65
N PHE A 199 -1.87 -12.25 1.91
CA PHE A 199 -1.23 -11.03 2.42
C PHE A 199 -1.99 -10.45 3.60
N ASN A 200 -1.25 -9.84 4.52
CA ASN A 200 -1.81 -9.14 5.66
C ASN A 200 -0.95 -7.92 6.03
N HIS A 201 -1.29 -6.79 5.43
CA HIS A 201 -0.65 -5.51 5.71
C HIS A 201 -1.41 -4.75 6.79
N LYS A 202 -0.70 -4.16 7.72
CA LYS A 202 -1.30 -3.46 8.87
C LYS A 202 -0.72 -2.07 9.00
N ALA A 203 -1.59 -1.10 9.17
CA ALA A 203 -1.18 0.24 9.57
C ALA A 203 -0.80 0.26 11.07
N GLU A 204 -0.09 1.29 11.48
CA GLU A 204 0.12 1.58 12.88
C GLU A 204 -1.20 1.93 13.57
N TYR A 205 -1.25 1.71 14.89
CA TYR A 205 -2.39 2.12 15.68
C TYR A 205 -2.41 3.64 15.89
N VAL A 206 -3.54 4.25 15.61
CA VAL A 206 -3.79 5.67 15.76
C VAL A 206 -4.75 5.90 16.92
N PRO A 207 -4.43 6.77 17.88
CA PRO A 207 -5.37 7.11 18.93
C PRO A 207 -6.64 7.72 18.36
N ILE A 208 -7.79 7.23 18.82
CA ILE A 208 -9.10 7.79 18.49
C ILE A 208 -9.69 8.47 19.72
N ILE A 209 -10.32 9.61 19.53
CA ILE A 209 -10.92 10.41 20.59
C ILE A 209 -12.31 10.87 20.21
N THR A 210 -13.11 11.19 21.20
CA THR A 210 -14.43 11.84 21.00
C THR A 210 -14.33 13.33 21.29
N VAL A 211 -15.32 14.08 20.84
CA VAL A 211 -15.42 15.53 21.11
C VAL A 211 -15.46 15.83 22.62
N ASN A 212 -16.00 14.92 23.41
CA ASN A 212 -16.07 15.12 24.87
C ASN A 212 -14.71 15.01 25.56
N HIS A 213 -13.68 14.49 24.88
CA HIS A 213 -12.32 14.43 25.37
C HIS A 213 -11.48 15.64 24.95
N LEU A 214 -12.13 16.61 24.34
CA LEU A 214 -11.49 17.80 23.86
C LEU A 214 -11.26 18.83 24.98
N SER A 215 -10.63 18.43 26.06
CA SER A 215 -9.92 19.42 26.89
C SER A 215 -8.70 19.98 26.17
N ASP A 216 -8.20 19.24 25.18
CA ASP A 216 -7.16 19.66 24.26
C ASP A 216 -7.75 19.66 22.86
N THR A 217 -8.39 20.71 22.48
CA THR A 217 -8.97 20.89 21.16
C THR A 217 -7.99 20.52 20.06
N PRO A 218 -8.39 19.64 19.15
CA PRO A 218 -7.68 19.57 17.89
C PRO A 218 -7.74 20.96 17.26
N SER A 219 -6.63 21.62 17.24
CA SER A 219 -6.61 23.06 16.95
C SER A 219 -6.93 23.25 15.54
N THR A 220 -7.11 22.74 14.60
CA THR A 220 -7.44 22.95 13.20
C THR A 220 -7.17 21.68 12.37
N PRO A 221 -8.04 21.35 11.44
CA PRO A 221 -7.74 20.34 10.46
C PRO A 221 -6.39 20.63 9.80
N VAL A 222 -5.53 19.64 9.77
CA VAL A 222 -4.27 19.77 9.04
C VAL A 222 -4.62 19.77 7.56
N ALA A 223 -4.26 20.80 6.86
CA ALA A 223 -4.31 20.77 5.41
C ALA A 223 -3.49 19.57 4.92
N PRO A 224 -3.92 18.86 3.87
CA PRO A 224 -3.15 17.78 3.30
C PRO A 224 -1.70 18.21 3.17
N SER A 225 -0.79 17.45 3.72
CA SER A 225 0.62 17.79 3.66
C SER A 225 1.05 17.79 2.20
N LYS A 226 1.38 18.97 1.71
CA LYS A 226 2.00 19.05 0.39
C LYS A 226 3.35 18.35 0.47
N PRO A 227 3.77 17.69 -0.60
CA PRO A 227 5.06 17.05 -0.62
C PRO A 227 6.14 18.02 -0.22
N GLN A 228 6.97 17.62 0.73
CA GLN A 228 8.14 18.43 1.06
C GLN A 228 9.18 18.28 -0.05
N PRO A 229 9.76 19.37 -0.51
CA PRO A 229 10.83 19.28 -1.51
C PRO A 229 12.04 18.56 -0.92
N LYS A 230 12.68 17.79 -1.75
CA LYS A 230 13.98 17.22 -1.40
C LYS A 230 15.05 18.30 -1.51
N ASP A 231 16.16 18.08 -0.84
CA ASP A 231 17.31 18.94 -0.98
C ASP A 231 17.65 19.14 -2.46
N ASN A 232 17.83 20.37 -2.88
CA ASN A 232 18.08 20.78 -4.26
C ASN A 232 16.90 20.66 -5.24
N GLU A 233 15.70 20.40 -4.77
CA GLU A 233 14.54 20.44 -5.63
C GLU A 233 14.05 21.89 -5.82
N ILE A 234 13.81 22.27 -7.06
CA ILE A 234 13.27 23.57 -7.39
C ILE A 234 11.75 23.52 -7.28
N ILE A 235 11.19 24.34 -6.41
CA ILE A 235 9.75 24.44 -6.25
C ILE A 235 9.23 25.60 -7.06
N TYR A 236 8.31 25.31 -7.94
CA TYR A 236 7.63 26.37 -8.66
C TYR A 236 6.46 26.89 -7.83
N LYS A 237 6.36 28.21 -7.78
CA LYS A 237 5.32 28.87 -7.01
C LYS A 237 3.92 28.40 -7.34
N SER A 238 3.67 28.08 -8.58
CA SER A 238 2.37 27.57 -9.03
C SER A 238 1.94 26.25 -8.39
N GLN A 239 2.87 25.52 -7.77
CA GLN A 239 2.54 24.30 -7.06
C GLN A 239 2.10 24.56 -5.62
N TYR A 240 2.40 25.76 -5.12
CA TYR A 240 2.20 26.09 -3.72
C TYR A 240 1.70 27.53 -3.50
N ASP A 241 1.00 28.08 -4.44
CA ASP A 241 0.57 29.47 -4.43
C ASP A 241 -0.24 29.88 -3.20
N GLU A 242 -0.90 28.95 -2.57
CA GLU A 242 -1.60 29.22 -1.32
C GLU A 242 -0.72 29.14 -0.09
N VAL A 243 0.41 28.45 -0.21
CA VAL A 243 1.26 28.15 0.94
C VAL A 243 2.51 28.98 0.93
N VAL A 244 2.95 29.30 -0.24
CA VAL A 244 4.20 30.03 -0.40
C VAL A 244 3.93 31.42 -0.91
N GLU A 245 3.46 32.24 -0.04
CA GLU A 245 3.52 33.65 -0.29
C GLU A 245 4.88 34.19 0.13
N PRO A 246 5.55 34.90 -0.74
CA PRO A 246 6.83 35.51 -0.39
C PRO A 246 6.64 36.48 0.74
N LYS A 247 7.34 36.31 1.81
CA LYS A 247 7.38 37.28 2.87
C LYS A 247 8.21 38.45 2.40
N LYS A 248 7.68 39.62 2.55
CA LYS A 248 8.32 40.85 2.07
C LYS A 248 9.74 41.05 2.52
N ASN A 249 10.10 40.49 3.61
CA ASN A 249 11.40 40.73 4.22
C ASN A 249 12.40 39.59 4.05
N THR A 250 12.08 38.65 3.27
CA THR A 250 12.99 37.56 3.05
C THR A 250 13.71 37.73 1.74
N SER A 251 14.94 37.42 1.73
CA SER A 251 15.68 37.40 0.49
C SER A 251 15.13 36.33 -0.42
N PHE A 252 15.29 36.55 -1.68
CA PHE A 252 14.78 35.64 -2.62
C PHE A 252 15.17 34.24 -2.38
N GLY A 253 16.41 34.08 -2.20
CA GLY A 253 16.87 32.75 -2.01
C GLY A 253 16.29 32.06 -0.88
N ALA A 254 16.37 32.72 0.21
CA ALA A 254 15.82 32.12 1.35
C ALA A 254 14.40 31.84 1.23
N ASN A 255 13.80 32.66 0.54
CA ASN A 255 12.49 32.48 0.49
C ASN A 255 12.00 31.58 -0.39
N ILE A 256 12.57 31.48 -1.31
CA ILE A 256 12.12 30.65 -2.06
C ILE A 256 12.22 29.51 -1.65
N VAL A 257 12.97 29.49 -1.12
CA VAL A 257 13.11 28.36 -0.82
C VAL A 257 12.92 28.13 0.38
N SER A 258 13.03 28.96 0.99
CA SER A 258 12.99 28.67 2.12
C SER A 258 11.90 28.74 2.62
N ASN A 259 11.72 29.06 2.30
CA ASN A 259 11.20 28.89 2.32
C ASN A 259 11.07 28.16 1.77
N VAL A 260 11.42 27.97 1.42
CA VAL A 260 11.83 27.41 0.79
C VAL A 260 12.54 27.92 0.49
N TYR A 261 12.58 28.70 0.78
CA TYR A 261 13.20 29.29 0.75
C TYR A 261 13.25 30.20 1.36
N GLU A 262 12.66 30.52 2.10
CA GLU A 262 12.83 31.40 2.64
C GLU A 262 13.69 31.41 3.38
N ASP A 263 14.23 30.81 3.47
CA ASP A 263 15.08 30.65 3.82
C ASP A 263 15.79 29.88 3.33
N GLY A 264 15.55 29.73 2.66
CA GLY A 264 16.23 28.89 2.20
C GLY A 264 16.22 28.54 0.95
N TYR A 265 16.07 29.04 0.34
CA TYR A 265 16.08 28.83 -0.74
C TYR A 265 16.58 29.61 -1.34
N GLY A 266 17.26 29.67 -1.04
CA GLY A 266 18.04 30.63 -1.52
C GLY A 266 18.35 30.57 -2.85
#